data_5642d74451d7bbd10bcf0157a1d0ef50
#
_entry.id   5642d74451d7bbd10bcf0157a1d0ef50
#
_cell.length_a   1.000
_cell.length_b   1.000
_cell.length_c   1.000
_cell.angle_alpha   90.00
_cell.angle_beta   90.00
_cell.angle_gamma   90.00
#
_symmetry.space_group_name_H-M   'P 1'
#
loop_
_entity.id
_entity.type
_entity.pdbx_description
1 polymer ?
#
loop_
_entity_poly.entity_id
_entity_poly.type
_entity_poly.pdbx_seq_one_letter_code
_entity_poly.pdbx_strand_id
1 'polypeptide(L)'
;YKDSKGNIVFPLGTYTIKEKTAPKGYKLNDEMFIRNITSEGFAENVSTFNEPEVKEQVKRGDLEFVKIADGSNERMKNVPFKLTNVTTGESHVVVTDDNGQFKTENKWNKHSYKTNENDKAYADGKIDVSKLNAEAGVWFGKDQAGNEAPVNDKLGALPYGKYTLDELECETNDDKVMLTGIEVSVTRDDTTVNMGTLTNDQKPPQLKTNASEKTTKDNVGVHGKMTIVDKVTYKNLIKGKEYTVKGTLMDKATGQPIMVNGNKVLATKTFKAEKSKGEVELEYTLDAKDLEGKTTVVFENLYKDGKLVVSHNDLEDEDQTVYIPKVRTTAKSAVTNSHQGEASKEEKIIDKVMYNNLVIGKEYEVKGKLMNKATNKPILIDGKEVTAAKKFVAEQKDGFVELEFTYDSSKLKNGET
;
A
#
# COMPACT_ATOMS: atom_id res chain seq x y z
N TYR A 1 -4.61 -29.05 67.77
CA TYR A 1 -5.15 -29.87 68.80
C TYR A 1 -6.39 -30.60 68.27
N LYS A 2 -6.77 -31.74 68.97
CA LYS A 2 -7.97 -32.49 68.67
C LYS A 2 -8.74 -32.73 69.95
N ASP A 3 -10.07 -32.64 69.91
CA ASP A 3 -10.95 -33.01 71.05
C ASP A 3 -11.03 -34.53 71.15
N SER A 4 -11.80 -35.01 72.18
CA SER A 4 -12.01 -36.43 72.44
C SER A 4 -12.76 -37.16 71.31
N LYS A 5 -13.36 -36.46 70.37
CA LYS A 5 -14.07 -36.99 69.21
C LYS A 5 -13.23 -36.91 67.94
N GLY A 6 -11.98 -36.39 68.03
CA GLY A 6 -11.07 -36.25 66.94
C GLY A 6 -11.21 -34.99 66.08
N ASN A 7 -12.08 -34.05 66.44
CA ASN A 7 -12.25 -32.77 65.79
C ASN A 7 -11.05 -31.85 66.04
N ILE A 8 -10.69 -31.05 65.08
CA ILE A 8 -9.64 -30.03 65.21
C ILE A 8 -10.24 -28.88 66.07
N VAL A 9 -9.56 -28.56 67.18
CA VAL A 9 -9.94 -27.48 68.07
C VAL A 9 -8.76 -26.56 68.37
N PHE A 10 -9.05 -25.33 68.69
CA PHE A 10 -8.10 -24.36 69.19
C PHE A 10 -8.22 -24.22 70.68
N PRO A 11 -7.14 -24.30 71.51
CA PRO A 11 -7.16 -23.99 72.93
C PRO A 11 -7.61 -22.56 73.20
N LEU A 12 -8.06 -22.30 74.42
CA LEU A 12 -8.34 -20.92 74.82
C LEU A 12 -7.10 -20.07 74.74
N GLY A 13 -7.26 -18.86 74.22
CA GLY A 13 -6.14 -17.93 74.09
C GLY A 13 -6.27 -16.95 72.93
N THR A 14 -5.22 -16.17 72.75
CA THR A 14 -5.12 -15.19 71.68
C THR A 14 -4.32 -15.79 70.52
N TYR A 15 -4.91 -15.74 69.36
CA TYR A 15 -4.29 -16.21 68.12
C TYR A 15 -4.00 -15.04 67.17
N THR A 16 -2.84 -15.09 66.51
CA THR A 16 -2.51 -14.18 65.44
C THR A 16 -2.52 -14.94 64.12
N ILE A 17 -3.18 -14.39 63.13
CA ILE A 17 -3.23 -14.91 61.75
C ILE A 17 -2.53 -13.90 60.90
N LYS A 18 -1.51 -14.37 60.20
CA LYS A 18 -0.74 -13.58 59.24
C LYS A 18 -0.54 -14.38 57.97
N GLU A 19 -0.66 -13.73 56.83
CA GLU A 19 -0.31 -14.35 55.55
C GLU A 19 1.19 -14.66 55.54
N LYS A 20 1.57 -15.88 55.15
CA LYS A 20 2.95 -16.32 55.03
C LYS A 20 3.47 -16.26 53.61
N THR A 21 2.60 -16.48 52.63
CA THR A 21 2.94 -16.55 51.22
C THR A 21 1.78 -16.06 50.38
N ALA A 22 1.95 -14.99 49.63
CA ALA A 22 0.93 -14.50 48.72
C ALA A 22 0.82 -15.41 47.47
N PRO A 23 -0.36 -15.49 46.86
CA PRO A 23 -0.53 -16.12 45.55
C PRO A 23 0.33 -15.45 44.52
N LYS A 24 0.63 -16.19 43.44
CA LYS A 24 1.47 -15.67 42.34
C LYS A 24 0.77 -14.43 41.70
N GLY A 25 1.50 -13.33 41.64
CA GLY A 25 0.99 -12.06 41.06
C GLY A 25 0.39 -11.11 42.09
N TYR A 26 0.31 -11.50 43.35
CA TYR A 26 -0.20 -10.66 44.42
C TYR A 26 0.89 -10.23 45.39
N LYS A 27 0.66 -9.16 46.13
CA LYS A 27 1.53 -8.70 47.21
C LYS A 27 1.19 -9.47 48.47
N LEU A 28 2.22 -9.76 49.28
CA LEU A 28 2.00 -10.31 50.62
C LEU A 28 1.25 -9.27 51.47
N ASN A 29 0.16 -9.71 52.09
CA ASN A 29 -0.56 -8.87 53.05
C ASN A 29 0.17 -8.97 54.41
N ASP A 30 0.73 -7.84 54.86
CA ASP A 30 1.45 -7.75 56.13
C ASP A 30 0.54 -7.57 57.34
N GLU A 31 -0.78 -7.47 57.17
CA GLU A 31 -1.74 -7.28 58.24
C GLU A 31 -1.77 -8.49 59.16
N MET A 32 -1.80 -8.23 60.44
CA MET A 32 -1.92 -9.24 61.48
C MET A 32 -3.32 -9.20 62.07
N PHE A 33 -4.06 -10.27 61.86
CA PHE A 33 -5.39 -10.43 62.44
C PHE A 33 -5.29 -11.10 63.81
N ILE A 34 -5.90 -10.51 64.83
CA ILE A 34 -5.90 -11.02 66.18
C ILE A 34 -7.30 -11.59 66.50
N ARG A 35 -7.32 -12.81 67.01
CA ARG A 35 -8.57 -13.51 67.45
C ARG A 35 -8.41 -14.07 68.83
N ASN A 36 -9.41 -13.84 69.66
CA ASN A 36 -9.45 -14.39 71.01
C ASN A 36 -10.47 -15.53 71.08
N ILE A 37 -10.05 -16.69 71.59
CA ILE A 37 -10.92 -17.84 71.87
C ILE A 37 -11.11 -17.92 73.37
N THR A 38 -12.34 -17.69 73.80
CA THR A 38 -12.74 -17.69 75.22
C THR A 38 -13.23 -19.06 75.69
N SER A 39 -13.54 -19.22 77.00
CA SER A 39 -14.01 -20.45 77.57
C SER A 39 -15.33 -21.01 77.04
N GLU A 40 -16.09 -20.18 76.32
CA GLU A 40 -17.36 -20.58 75.69
C GLU A 40 -17.19 -21.04 74.24
N GLY A 41 -15.94 -21.08 73.70
CA GLY A 41 -15.64 -21.57 72.39
C GLY A 41 -15.91 -20.56 71.22
N PHE A 42 -16.26 -19.33 71.58
CA PHE A 42 -16.47 -18.24 70.61
C PHE A 42 -15.21 -17.41 70.46
N ALA A 43 -14.91 -17.06 69.27
CA ALA A 43 -13.89 -16.03 68.98
C ALA A 43 -14.54 -14.65 69.14
N GLU A 44 -14.04 -13.81 70.04
CA GLU A 44 -14.40 -12.40 70.07
C GLU A 44 -14.11 -11.73 68.78
N ASN A 45 -15.06 -10.96 68.25
CA ASN A 45 -14.95 -10.22 67.02
C ASN A 45 -14.82 -11.08 65.72
N VAL A 46 -15.31 -12.31 65.73
CA VAL A 46 -15.46 -13.12 64.51
C VAL A 46 -16.96 -13.25 64.23
N SER A 47 -17.43 -12.64 63.20
CA SER A 47 -18.70 -12.99 62.58
C SER A 47 -18.48 -14.28 61.73
N THR A 48 -19.40 -15.16 61.81
CA THR A 48 -19.31 -16.61 61.71
C THR A 48 -18.91 -17.24 60.36
N PHE A 49 -18.73 -16.56 59.30
CA PHE A 49 -18.28 -17.08 58.04
C PHE A 49 -17.61 -15.92 57.29
N ASN A 50 -16.39 -16.07 56.79
CA ASN A 50 -15.66 -15.15 55.94
C ASN A 50 -14.89 -13.99 56.58
N GLU A 51 -14.62 -14.00 57.89
CA GLU A 51 -13.70 -13.02 58.48
C GLU A 51 -12.46 -13.67 59.09
N PRO A 52 -11.28 -13.04 58.91
CA PRO A 52 -11.05 -11.81 58.23
C PRO A 52 -11.05 -12.02 56.70
N GLU A 53 -11.68 -11.10 55.99
CA GLU A 53 -11.55 -11.04 54.54
C GLU A 53 -10.18 -10.42 54.21
N VAL A 54 -9.28 -11.23 53.64
CA VAL A 54 -7.97 -10.77 53.23
C VAL A 54 -8.06 -10.28 51.77
N LYS A 55 -7.92 -8.99 51.56
CA LYS A 55 -7.89 -8.42 50.20
C LYS A 55 -6.49 -8.46 49.66
N GLU A 56 -6.28 -9.26 48.64
CA GLU A 56 -5.03 -9.37 47.95
C GLU A 56 -4.80 -8.17 47.00
N GLN A 57 -3.64 -7.52 47.10
CA GLN A 57 -3.27 -6.46 46.17
C GLN A 57 -2.49 -7.04 45.03
N VAL A 58 -3.02 -6.89 43.80
CA VAL A 58 -2.32 -7.30 42.58
C VAL A 58 -1.03 -6.49 42.38
N LYS A 59 0.08 -7.15 42.07
CA LYS A 59 1.31 -6.48 41.61
C LYS A 59 1.04 -5.80 40.30
N ARG A 60 1.47 -4.57 40.18
CA ARG A 60 1.31 -3.77 38.95
C ARG A 60 2.61 -3.09 38.59
N GLY A 61 2.87 -2.96 37.31
CA GLY A 61 4.04 -2.28 36.76
C GLY A 61 3.69 -1.45 35.54
N ASP A 62 4.71 -0.93 34.92
CA ASP A 62 4.62 -0.08 33.74
C ASP A 62 5.47 -0.59 32.59
N LEU A 63 5.29 0.01 31.42
CA LEU A 63 5.99 -0.31 30.18
C LEU A 63 6.53 0.98 29.56
N GLU A 64 7.74 0.93 29.01
CA GLU A 64 8.27 2.00 28.18
C GLU A 64 9.10 1.46 27.01
N PHE A 65 9.11 2.20 25.90
CA PHE A 65 9.99 1.97 24.75
C PHE A 65 10.14 3.24 23.88
N VAL A 66 11.10 3.17 22.94
CA VAL A 66 11.31 4.17 21.91
C VAL A 66 11.16 3.51 20.54
N LYS A 67 10.41 4.12 19.62
CA LYS A 67 10.25 3.65 18.26
C LYS A 67 11.09 4.46 17.29
N ILE A 68 11.89 3.80 16.48
CA ILE A 68 12.71 4.42 15.43
C ILE A 68 12.53 3.72 14.09
N ALA A 69 12.82 4.44 12.99
CA ALA A 69 12.89 3.88 11.66
C ALA A 69 14.26 3.25 11.39
N ASP A 70 14.27 2.02 10.82
CA ASP A 70 15.51 1.40 10.38
C ASP A 70 16.21 2.23 9.28
N GLY A 71 17.53 2.21 9.30
CA GLY A 71 18.40 2.88 8.32
C GLY A 71 18.52 4.39 8.45
N SER A 72 17.62 5.09 9.15
CA SER A 72 17.71 6.52 9.42
C SER A 72 17.93 6.85 10.90
N ASN A 73 17.59 5.92 11.80
CA ASN A 73 17.51 6.14 13.26
C ASN A 73 16.56 7.29 13.65
N GLU A 74 15.67 7.68 12.72
CA GLU A 74 14.70 8.74 12.96
C GLU A 74 13.61 8.23 13.91
N ARG A 75 13.27 9.04 14.92
CA ARG A 75 12.20 8.69 15.86
C ARG A 75 10.85 8.76 15.18
N MET A 76 10.05 7.71 15.34
CA MET A 76 8.76 7.56 14.67
C MET A 76 7.62 7.97 15.61
N LYS A 77 7.01 9.11 15.31
CA LYS A 77 5.86 9.63 16.04
C LYS A 77 4.55 9.03 15.56
N ASN A 78 3.55 9.04 16.44
CA ASN A 78 2.18 8.59 16.13
C ASN A 78 2.11 7.17 15.57
N VAL A 79 3.03 6.28 16.00
CA VAL A 79 2.98 4.87 15.64
C VAL A 79 2.10 4.14 16.66
N PRO A 80 0.98 3.56 16.22
CA PRO A 80 0.08 2.84 17.11
C PRO A 80 0.53 1.40 17.32
N PHE A 81 0.30 0.91 18.53
CA PHE A 81 0.48 -0.48 18.92
C PHE A 81 -0.76 -1.00 19.63
N LYS A 82 -1.03 -2.28 19.51
CA LYS A 82 -2.01 -3.00 20.32
C LYS A 82 -1.27 -3.76 21.41
N LEU A 83 -1.51 -3.41 22.67
CA LEU A 83 -1.00 -4.11 23.83
C LEU A 83 -2.09 -5.03 24.34
N THR A 84 -1.81 -6.34 24.44
CA THR A 84 -2.82 -7.35 24.84
C THR A 84 -2.30 -8.17 25.99
N ASN A 85 -3.08 -8.28 27.07
CA ASN A 85 -2.81 -9.23 28.16
C ASN A 85 -3.14 -10.65 27.67
N VAL A 86 -2.14 -11.52 27.66
CA VAL A 86 -2.26 -12.89 27.12
C VAL A 86 -3.24 -13.75 27.89
N THR A 87 -3.39 -13.51 29.20
CA THR A 87 -4.25 -14.32 30.08
C THR A 87 -5.70 -13.85 30.02
N THR A 88 -5.94 -12.55 30.13
CA THR A 88 -7.30 -11.99 30.22
C THR A 88 -7.91 -11.66 28.86
N GLY A 89 -7.08 -11.52 27.81
CA GLY A 89 -7.49 -11.03 26.51
C GLY A 89 -7.81 -9.54 26.47
N GLU A 90 -7.70 -8.82 27.59
CA GLU A 90 -7.86 -7.37 27.63
C GLU A 90 -6.80 -6.71 26.75
N SER A 91 -7.20 -5.77 25.91
CA SER A 91 -6.28 -5.10 24.98
C SER A 91 -6.60 -3.64 24.81
N HIS A 92 -5.55 -2.82 24.71
CA HIS A 92 -5.66 -1.39 24.49
C HIS A 92 -4.72 -0.92 23.42
N VAL A 93 -5.15 0.12 22.68
CA VAL A 93 -4.30 0.79 21.68
C VAL A 93 -3.48 1.85 22.38
N VAL A 94 -2.19 1.80 22.13
CA VAL A 94 -1.20 2.75 22.64
C VAL A 94 -0.47 3.40 21.48
N VAL A 95 0.09 4.58 21.65
CA VAL A 95 0.71 5.34 20.55
C VAL A 95 1.97 6.05 21.02
N THR A 96 2.97 6.15 20.14
CA THR A 96 4.19 6.92 20.41
C THR A 96 3.93 8.42 20.28
N ASP A 97 4.58 9.20 21.14
CA ASP A 97 4.55 10.67 21.12
C ASP A 97 5.37 11.28 19.96
N ASP A 98 5.48 12.61 19.94
CA ASP A 98 6.26 13.34 18.92
C ASP A 98 7.77 13.00 18.92
N ASN A 99 8.27 12.44 20.03
CA ASN A 99 9.65 11.97 20.17
C ASN A 99 9.81 10.47 19.94
N GLY A 100 8.78 9.78 19.43
CA GLY A 100 8.78 8.33 19.24
C GLY A 100 8.82 7.55 20.54
N GLN A 101 8.48 8.16 21.69
CA GLN A 101 8.48 7.53 23.00
C GLN A 101 7.08 7.08 23.37
N PHE A 102 7.01 5.97 24.11
CA PHE A 102 5.79 5.52 24.77
C PHE A 102 6.11 5.09 26.21
N LYS A 103 5.24 5.50 27.14
CA LYS A 103 5.30 5.10 28.53
C LYS A 103 3.91 5.00 29.12
N THR A 104 3.69 4.00 29.98
CA THR A 104 2.43 3.87 30.72
C THR A 104 2.45 4.54 32.10
N GLU A 105 3.62 4.97 32.58
CA GLU A 105 3.75 5.57 33.92
C GLU A 105 2.84 6.78 34.10
N ASN A 106 2.17 6.86 35.26
CA ASN A 106 1.34 8.01 35.63
C ASN A 106 2.08 9.36 35.63
N LYS A 107 3.40 9.35 35.85
CA LYS A 107 4.25 10.57 35.76
C LYS A 107 4.35 11.08 34.32
N TRP A 108 4.19 10.22 33.33
CA TRP A 108 4.19 10.56 31.93
C TRP A 108 2.81 11.01 31.48
N ASN A 109 1.81 10.12 31.60
CA ASN A 109 0.40 10.39 31.35
C ASN A 109 -0.44 9.82 32.51
N LYS A 110 -1.32 10.64 33.12
CA LYS A 110 -2.22 10.14 34.16
C LYS A 110 -3.10 9.03 33.65
N HIS A 111 -3.18 7.89 34.35
CA HIS A 111 -4.04 6.78 33.97
C HIS A 111 -5.50 7.20 33.89
N SER A 112 -5.91 8.14 34.73
CA SER A 112 -7.28 8.69 34.81
C SER A 112 -7.60 9.74 33.74
N TYR A 113 -6.60 10.19 32.94
CA TYR A 113 -6.83 11.17 31.90
C TYR A 113 -7.11 10.47 30.57
N LYS A 114 -8.32 10.65 30.04
CA LYS A 114 -8.72 10.04 28.75
C LYS A 114 -8.33 8.56 28.64
N THR A 115 -8.57 7.82 29.71
CA THR A 115 -8.16 6.43 29.88
C THR A 115 -8.56 5.59 28.67
N ASN A 116 -7.60 4.92 28.05
CA ASN A 116 -7.78 4.01 26.90
C ASN A 116 -8.50 4.66 25.70
N GLU A 117 -8.42 5.99 25.56
CA GLU A 117 -9.13 6.73 24.51
C GLU A 117 -8.75 6.25 23.11
N ASN A 118 -7.51 5.79 22.92
CA ASN A 118 -7.00 5.32 21.62
C ASN A 118 -7.71 4.06 21.12
N ASP A 119 -8.40 3.31 21.93
CA ASP A 119 -9.17 2.14 21.50
C ASP A 119 -10.24 2.51 20.46
N LYS A 120 -10.78 3.73 20.54
CA LYS A 120 -11.75 4.27 19.56
C LYS A 120 -11.16 4.52 18.17
N ALA A 121 -9.83 4.57 18.07
CA ALA A 121 -9.14 4.75 16.81
C ALA A 121 -9.00 3.44 16.02
N TYR A 122 -9.20 2.27 16.65
CA TYR A 122 -9.02 0.97 16.03
C TYR A 122 -10.37 0.26 15.84
N ALA A 123 -10.74 0.01 14.60
CA ALA A 123 -11.94 -0.72 14.23
C ALA A 123 -11.70 -1.57 12.98
N ASP A 124 -12.23 -2.78 12.95
CA ASP A 124 -12.18 -3.69 11.79
C ASP A 124 -10.76 -3.90 11.21
N GLY A 125 -9.77 -3.98 12.08
CA GLY A 125 -8.37 -4.18 11.69
C GLY A 125 -7.68 -2.93 11.13
N LYS A 126 -8.32 -1.77 11.17
CA LYS A 126 -7.78 -0.49 10.68
C LYS A 126 -7.65 0.53 11.79
N ILE A 127 -6.66 1.39 11.66
CA ILE A 127 -6.40 2.50 12.58
C ILE A 127 -6.74 3.84 11.94
N ASP A 128 -7.52 4.66 12.64
CA ASP A 128 -7.78 6.05 12.28
C ASP A 128 -6.82 6.95 13.07
N VAL A 129 -5.71 7.30 12.43
CA VAL A 129 -4.63 8.09 13.07
C VAL A 129 -5.10 9.47 13.56
N SER A 130 -6.18 10.02 13.00
CA SER A 130 -6.72 11.31 13.41
C SER A 130 -7.37 11.28 14.80
N LYS A 131 -7.68 10.09 15.31
CA LYS A 131 -8.27 9.86 16.63
C LYS A 131 -7.24 9.46 17.70
N LEU A 132 -5.97 9.33 17.33
CA LEU A 132 -4.90 8.97 18.25
C LEU A 132 -4.54 10.16 19.14
N ASN A 133 -4.27 9.86 20.41
CA ASN A 133 -3.84 10.83 21.41
C ASN A 133 -2.68 10.25 22.22
N ALA A 134 -1.48 10.79 22.03
CA ALA A 134 -0.28 10.34 22.73
C ALA A 134 -0.28 10.72 24.25
N GLU A 135 -1.19 11.61 24.67
CA GLU A 135 -1.34 12.01 26.07
C GLU A 135 -2.38 11.18 26.81
N ALA A 136 -3.10 10.28 26.12
CA ALA A 136 -4.10 9.42 26.76
C ALA A 136 -3.44 8.47 27.77
N GLY A 137 -4.04 8.36 28.95
CA GLY A 137 -3.66 7.38 29.94
C GLY A 137 -4.01 5.95 29.52
N VAL A 138 -3.25 5.00 30.04
CA VAL A 138 -3.47 3.56 29.77
C VAL A 138 -3.76 2.87 31.09
N TRP A 139 -4.76 1.99 31.11
CA TRP A 139 -5.10 1.21 32.28
C TRP A 139 -5.68 -0.15 31.88
N PHE A 140 -5.06 -1.21 32.39
CA PHE A 140 -5.57 -2.57 32.32
C PHE A 140 -6.34 -2.86 33.62
N GLY A 141 -7.63 -3.05 33.49
CA GLY A 141 -8.54 -3.24 34.64
C GLY A 141 -8.56 -4.66 35.16
N LYS A 142 -8.29 -5.68 34.35
CA LYS A 142 -8.44 -7.09 34.70
C LYS A 142 -7.15 -7.72 35.20
N ASP A 143 -7.17 -8.35 36.36
CA ASP A 143 -6.08 -9.20 36.83
C ASP A 143 -6.15 -10.61 36.22
N GLN A 144 -5.19 -11.50 36.57
CA GLN A 144 -5.14 -12.87 36.06
C GLN A 144 -6.35 -13.75 36.49
N ALA A 145 -7.01 -13.39 37.55
CA ALA A 145 -8.21 -14.08 38.06
C ALA A 145 -9.51 -13.50 37.44
N GLY A 146 -9.38 -12.45 36.60
CA GLY A 146 -10.51 -11.76 35.99
C GLY A 146 -11.20 -10.72 36.88
N ASN A 147 -10.64 -10.40 38.06
CA ASN A 147 -11.15 -9.35 38.90
C ASN A 147 -10.87 -7.99 38.29
N GLU A 148 -11.82 -7.07 38.43
CA GLU A 148 -11.68 -5.71 37.89
C GLU A 148 -11.18 -4.75 38.98
N ALA A 149 -10.20 -3.92 38.61
CA ALA A 149 -9.68 -2.85 39.44
C ALA A 149 -9.98 -1.48 38.81
N PRO A 150 -10.52 -0.53 39.53
CA PRO A 150 -10.74 0.83 39.03
C PRO A 150 -9.43 1.53 38.75
N VAL A 151 -9.47 2.50 37.82
CA VAL A 151 -8.31 3.32 37.47
C VAL A 151 -7.71 3.97 38.73
N ASN A 152 -6.39 3.87 38.86
CA ASN A 152 -5.68 4.42 40.03
C ASN A 152 -4.30 4.98 39.59
N ASP A 153 -4.15 6.28 39.70
CA ASP A 153 -2.92 6.99 39.36
C ASP A 153 -1.72 6.72 40.31
N LYS A 154 -1.96 5.97 41.41
CA LYS A 154 -0.87 5.60 42.34
C LYS A 154 -0.27 4.22 42.08
N LEU A 155 -0.81 3.48 41.14
CA LEU A 155 -0.40 2.11 40.82
C LEU A 155 0.09 2.05 39.37
N GLY A 156 0.91 1.06 39.02
CA GLY A 156 1.30 0.80 37.64
C GLY A 156 0.09 0.44 36.76
N ALA A 157 0.16 0.77 35.49
CA ALA A 157 -0.94 0.60 34.56
C ALA A 157 -1.28 -0.87 34.26
N LEU A 158 -0.26 -1.76 34.29
CA LEU A 158 -0.34 -3.16 33.88
C LEU A 158 -0.30 -4.10 35.09
N PRO A 159 -1.35 -4.90 35.36
CA PRO A 159 -1.29 -5.97 36.35
C PRO A 159 -0.21 -7.02 35.99
N TYR A 160 0.25 -7.75 37.01
CA TYR A 160 1.14 -8.89 36.83
C TYR A 160 0.62 -9.81 35.74
N GLY A 161 1.47 -10.14 34.77
CA GLY A 161 1.09 -10.99 33.65
C GLY A 161 2.05 -10.93 32.48
N LYS A 162 1.68 -11.68 31.45
CA LYS A 162 2.32 -11.62 30.13
C LYS A 162 1.46 -10.83 29.16
N TYR A 163 2.11 -10.07 28.31
CA TYR A 163 1.50 -9.23 27.29
C TYR A 163 2.15 -9.48 25.95
N THR A 164 1.42 -9.23 24.88
CA THR A 164 1.95 -9.07 23.53
C THR A 164 1.77 -7.64 23.08
N LEU A 165 2.78 -7.12 22.39
CA LEU A 165 2.77 -5.80 21.77
C LEU A 165 2.87 -6.00 20.25
N ASP A 166 1.83 -5.57 19.53
CA ASP A 166 1.69 -5.68 18.09
C ASP A 166 1.60 -4.28 17.47
N GLU A 167 2.50 -3.96 16.54
CA GLU A 167 2.46 -2.70 15.81
C GLU A 167 1.32 -2.71 14.79
N LEU A 168 0.55 -1.64 14.75
CA LEU A 168 -0.56 -1.47 13.82
C LEU A 168 -0.13 -0.62 12.61
N GLU A 169 -0.50 -1.07 11.40
CA GLU A 169 -0.14 -0.37 10.18
C GLU A 169 -0.87 0.98 10.07
N CYS A 170 -0.11 2.04 9.77
CA CYS A 170 -0.60 3.39 9.57
C CYS A 170 0.26 4.13 8.52
N GLU A 171 -0.09 5.38 8.19
CA GLU A 171 0.63 6.14 7.17
C GLU A 171 2.13 6.37 7.49
N THR A 172 2.51 6.37 8.77
CA THR A 172 3.90 6.62 9.19
C THR A 172 4.79 5.40 9.13
N ASN A 173 4.22 4.19 9.04
CA ASN A 173 4.96 2.92 9.01
C ASN A 173 4.55 1.99 7.86
N ASP A 174 3.76 2.46 6.87
CA ASP A 174 3.22 1.65 5.78
C ASP A 174 4.30 1.05 4.85
N ASP A 175 5.51 1.61 4.86
CA ASP A 175 6.70 1.13 4.16
C ASP A 175 7.56 0.17 4.99
N LYS A 176 7.15 -0.14 6.23
CA LYS A 176 7.90 -0.98 7.17
C LYS A 176 7.27 -2.37 7.33
N VAL A 177 8.08 -3.33 7.74
CA VAL A 177 7.61 -4.63 8.22
C VAL A 177 7.13 -4.45 9.65
N MET A 178 5.84 -4.73 9.90
CA MET A 178 5.24 -4.53 11.23
C MET A 178 5.88 -5.45 12.26
N LEU A 179 6.13 -4.91 13.45
CA LEU A 179 6.54 -5.67 14.61
C LEU A 179 5.30 -6.35 15.22
N THR A 180 5.34 -7.67 15.37
CA THR A 180 4.21 -8.44 15.93
C THR A 180 4.69 -9.45 16.95
N GLY A 181 3.84 -9.76 17.94
CA GLY A 181 4.11 -10.78 18.94
C GLY A 181 5.25 -10.46 19.88
N ILE A 182 5.59 -9.19 20.10
CA ILE A 182 6.65 -8.81 21.02
C ILE A 182 6.18 -9.12 22.45
N GLU A 183 6.87 -10.02 23.14
CA GLU A 183 6.52 -10.42 24.48
C GLU A 183 6.99 -9.39 25.52
N VAL A 184 6.07 -9.05 26.44
CA VAL A 184 6.32 -8.19 27.60
C VAL A 184 5.87 -8.97 28.85
N SER A 185 6.65 -8.93 29.94
CA SER A 185 6.29 -9.58 31.19
C SER A 185 6.39 -8.61 32.36
N VAL A 186 5.27 -8.35 33.00
CA VAL A 186 5.21 -7.61 34.25
C VAL A 186 5.23 -8.62 35.41
N THR A 187 6.35 -8.70 36.15
CA THR A 187 6.56 -9.70 37.21
C THR A 187 6.82 -9.11 38.59
N ARG A 188 7.13 -7.82 38.63
CA ARG A 188 7.43 -7.09 39.88
C ARG A 188 6.48 -5.92 40.05
N ASP A 189 6.19 -5.63 41.31
CA ASP A 189 5.38 -4.47 41.66
C ASP A 189 6.21 -3.19 41.53
N ASP A 190 5.55 -2.09 41.14
CA ASP A 190 6.12 -0.74 41.03
C ASP A 190 7.43 -0.69 40.22
N THR A 191 7.43 -1.42 39.11
CA THR A 191 8.60 -1.52 38.21
C THR A 191 8.21 -1.27 36.77
N THR A 192 8.95 -0.43 36.08
CA THR A 192 8.79 -0.19 34.64
C THR A 192 9.61 -1.21 33.83
N VAL A 193 8.95 -1.90 32.92
CA VAL A 193 9.62 -2.75 31.92
C VAL A 193 10.10 -1.85 30.81
N ASN A 194 11.42 -1.70 30.67
CA ASN A 194 12.03 -0.93 29.60
C ASN A 194 12.41 -1.87 28.45
N MET A 195 11.78 -1.72 27.29
CA MET A 195 12.04 -2.51 26.09
C MET A 195 13.14 -1.90 25.20
N GLY A 196 13.69 -0.74 25.59
CA GLY A 196 14.69 -0.05 24.82
C GLY A 196 14.15 0.53 23.51
N THR A 197 14.85 0.24 22.42
CA THR A 197 14.50 0.77 21.10
C THR A 197 13.91 -0.33 20.22
N LEU A 198 12.72 -0.07 19.68
CA LEU A 198 12.04 -0.93 18.71
C LEU A 198 12.25 -0.38 17.30
N THR A 199 12.77 -1.20 16.39
CA THR A 199 13.04 -0.86 14.98
C THR A 199 12.31 -1.81 14.06
N ASN A 200 11.83 -1.29 12.90
CA ASN A 200 11.28 -2.11 11.83
C ASN A 200 12.29 -2.27 10.69
N ASP A 201 12.23 -3.39 10.02
CA ASP A 201 12.87 -3.54 8.72
C ASP A 201 12.08 -2.78 7.64
N GLN A 202 12.81 -2.27 6.62
CA GLN A 202 12.21 -1.65 5.45
C GLN A 202 11.58 -2.70 4.54
N LYS A 203 10.32 -2.53 4.12
CA LYS A 203 9.75 -3.33 3.03
C LYS A 203 10.55 -3.13 1.75
N PRO A 204 10.75 -4.17 0.91
CA PRO A 204 11.43 -4.01 -0.36
C PRO A 204 10.73 -2.99 -1.25
N PRO A 205 11.48 -2.12 -1.97
CA PRO A 205 10.93 -1.23 -2.98
C PRO A 205 10.16 -1.99 -4.05
N GLN A 206 9.08 -1.39 -4.56
CA GLN A 206 8.25 -1.93 -5.63
C GLN A 206 8.01 -0.87 -6.69
N LEU A 207 7.95 -1.30 -7.95
CA LEU A 207 7.50 -0.49 -9.09
C LEU A 207 6.26 -1.14 -9.72
N LYS A 208 5.35 -0.30 -10.18
CA LYS A 208 4.30 -0.62 -11.14
C LYS A 208 4.25 0.52 -12.14
N THR A 209 4.14 0.20 -13.42
CA THR A 209 4.30 1.17 -14.48
C THR A 209 3.16 1.05 -15.49
N ASN A 210 2.90 2.12 -16.25
CA ASN A 210 1.88 2.14 -17.30
C ASN A 210 2.30 3.10 -18.40
N ALA A 211 2.54 2.54 -19.59
CA ALA A 211 2.98 3.29 -20.76
C ALA A 211 1.82 3.64 -21.70
N SER A 212 1.80 4.87 -22.18
CA SER A 212 0.84 5.35 -23.17
C SER A 212 1.45 6.34 -24.14
N GLU A 213 0.87 6.49 -25.34
CA GLU A 213 1.25 7.57 -26.24
C GLU A 213 0.62 8.89 -25.78
N LYS A 214 1.42 9.96 -25.77
CA LYS A 214 1.07 11.25 -25.16
C LYS A 214 -0.18 11.91 -25.77
N THR A 215 -0.37 11.77 -27.09
CA THR A 215 -1.46 12.42 -27.84
C THR A 215 -2.73 11.59 -27.80
N THR A 216 -2.63 10.29 -28.01
CA THR A 216 -3.77 9.36 -27.99
C THR A 216 -4.23 9.06 -26.55
N LYS A 217 -3.33 9.19 -25.57
CA LYS A 217 -3.50 8.83 -24.16
C LYS A 217 -3.89 7.36 -23.96
N ASP A 218 -3.50 6.52 -24.91
CA ASP A 218 -3.70 5.09 -24.84
C ASP A 218 -2.43 4.35 -25.31
N ASN A 219 -2.51 3.03 -25.48
CA ASN A 219 -1.39 2.20 -25.89
C ASN A 219 -1.22 2.08 -27.41
N VAL A 220 -1.77 3.01 -28.21
CA VAL A 220 -1.61 3.05 -29.67
C VAL A 220 -0.73 4.23 -30.07
N GLY A 221 0.42 3.93 -30.64
CA GLY A 221 1.34 4.93 -31.15
C GLY A 221 0.86 5.64 -32.42
N VAL A 222 1.46 6.79 -32.71
CA VAL A 222 1.15 7.61 -33.90
C VAL A 222 2.27 7.56 -34.92
N HIS A 223 1.96 7.87 -36.19
CA HIS A 223 2.94 7.98 -37.25
C HIS A 223 3.86 9.20 -37.09
N GLY A 224 5.15 9.03 -37.39
CA GLY A 224 6.15 10.09 -37.34
C GLY A 224 6.62 10.39 -35.90
N LYS A 225 6.74 11.68 -35.57
CA LYS A 225 7.20 12.07 -34.23
C LYS A 225 6.14 11.74 -33.16
N MET A 226 6.50 10.90 -32.21
CA MET A 226 5.64 10.52 -31.09
C MET A 226 6.37 10.61 -29.76
N THR A 227 5.62 10.64 -28.66
CA THR A 227 6.15 10.57 -27.31
C THR A 227 5.38 9.53 -26.52
N ILE A 228 6.09 8.51 -26.03
CA ILE A 228 5.55 7.57 -25.05
C ILE A 228 5.78 8.17 -23.67
N VAL A 229 4.71 8.24 -22.88
CA VAL A 229 4.75 8.62 -21.46
C VAL A 229 4.57 7.35 -20.65
N ASP A 230 5.55 7.05 -19.83
CA ASP A 230 5.50 5.94 -18.88
C ASP A 230 5.32 6.48 -17.47
N LYS A 231 4.21 6.13 -16.85
CA LYS A 231 3.84 6.50 -15.49
C LYS A 231 4.35 5.44 -14.53
N VAL A 232 5.42 5.74 -13.83
CA VAL A 232 6.07 4.85 -12.86
C VAL A 232 5.52 5.12 -11.47
N THR A 233 4.73 4.20 -10.93
CA THR A 233 4.24 4.21 -9.55
C THR A 233 5.18 3.42 -8.66
N TYR A 234 5.64 4.02 -7.57
CA TYR A 234 6.53 3.37 -6.63
C TYR A 234 5.90 3.19 -5.24
N LYS A 235 6.38 2.15 -4.52
CA LYS A 235 6.04 1.89 -3.11
C LYS A 235 7.28 1.52 -2.31
N ASN A 236 7.21 1.73 -0.99
CA ASN A 236 8.22 1.37 0.00
C ASN A 236 9.56 2.08 -0.20
N LEU A 237 9.57 3.29 -0.78
CA LEU A 237 10.77 4.10 -0.84
C LEU A 237 10.98 4.85 0.49
N ILE A 238 12.24 5.07 0.84
CA ILE A 238 12.58 5.82 2.06
C ILE A 238 12.32 7.30 1.80
N LYS A 239 11.40 7.88 2.57
CA LYS A 239 11.05 9.30 2.50
C LYS A 239 12.30 10.18 2.61
N GLY A 240 12.37 11.23 1.79
CA GLY A 240 13.44 12.19 1.78
C GLY A 240 14.72 11.76 1.07
N LYS A 241 14.81 10.49 0.59
CA LYS A 241 15.98 10.00 -0.17
C LYS A 241 15.79 10.23 -1.66
N GLU A 242 16.92 10.40 -2.35
CA GLU A 242 16.98 10.56 -3.80
C GLU A 242 17.06 9.21 -4.49
N TYR A 243 16.33 9.07 -5.58
CA TYR A 243 16.28 7.90 -6.46
C TYR A 243 16.41 8.33 -7.91
N THR A 244 16.95 7.42 -8.73
CA THR A 244 16.99 7.60 -10.19
C THR A 244 16.30 6.44 -10.85
N VAL A 245 15.23 6.71 -11.61
CA VAL A 245 14.61 5.73 -12.49
C VAL A 245 15.18 5.88 -13.90
N LYS A 246 15.58 4.75 -14.50
CA LYS A 246 16.08 4.66 -15.88
C LYS A 246 15.20 3.71 -16.65
N GLY A 247 14.64 4.16 -17.74
CA GLY A 247 13.80 3.37 -18.60
C GLY A 247 14.42 3.14 -19.98
N THR A 248 14.11 2.00 -20.58
CA THR A 248 14.56 1.58 -21.90
C THR A 248 13.37 1.09 -22.72
N LEU A 249 13.19 1.64 -23.92
CA LEU A 249 12.16 1.14 -24.83
C LEU A 249 12.68 -0.11 -25.55
N MET A 250 11.94 -1.23 -25.44
CA MET A 250 12.29 -2.53 -25.99
C MET A 250 11.37 -2.90 -27.14
N ASP A 251 11.88 -3.64 -28.12
CA ASP A 251 11.09 -4.31 -29.16
C ASP A 251 10.54 -5.63 -28.57
N LYS A 252 9.20 -5.72 -28.45
CA LYS A 252 8.54 -6.89 -27.84
C LYS A 252 8.87 -8.20 -28.55
N ALA A 253 9.02 -8.17 -29.89
CA ALA A 253 9.26 -9.37 -30.67
C ALA A 253 10.68 -9.94 -30.52
N THR A 254 11.67 -9.07 -30.29
CA THR A 254 13.08 -9.48 -30.24
C THR A 254 13.68 -9.44 -28.84
N GLY A 255 13.03 -8.75 -27.90
CA GLY A 255 13.58 -8.48 -26.57
C GLY A 255 14.83 -7.60 -26.59
N GLN A 256 15.09 -6.88 -27.69
CA GLN A 256 16.23 -5.99 -27.82
C GLN A 256 15.81 -4.51 -27.65
N PRO A 257 16.71 -3.65 -27.18
CA PRO A 257 16.44 -2.22 -27.11
C PRO A 257 16.11 -1.64 -28.50
N ILE A 258 15.08 -0.81 -28.56
CA ILE A 258 14.75 -0.02 -29.75
C ILE A 258 15.90 0.95 -30.07
N MET A 259 16.33 0.93 -31.32
CA MET A 259 17.36 1.83 -31.84
C MET A 259 16.72 2.83 -32.78
N VAL A 260 16.97 4.12 -32.59
CA VAL A 260 16.58 5.20 -33.48
C VAL A 260 17.83 6.00 -33.81
N ASN A 261 18.15 6.13 -35.10
CA ASN A 261 19.39 6.77 -35.55
C ASN A 261 20.68 6.23 -34.88
N GLY A 262 20.73 4.91 -34.65
CA GLY A 262 21.87 4.24 -34.02
C GLY A 262 21.97 4.38 -32.50
N ASN A 263 21.02 5.05 -31.84
CA ASN A 263 21.00 5.22 -30.41
C ASN A 263 19.82 4.47 -29.77
N LYS A 264 20.03 3.93 -28.57
CA LYS A 264 18.94 3.35 -27.76
C LYS A 264 17.96 4.43 -27.35
N VAL A 265 16.68 4.11 -27.37
CA VAL A 265 15.63 5.00 -26.86
C VAL A 265 15.55 4.82 -25.34
N LEU A 266 16.04 5.81 -24.60
CA LEU A 266 16.17 5.81 -23.15
C LEU A 266 15.49 7.03 -22.55
N ALA A 267 15.01 6.89 -21.32
CA ALA A 267 14.61 8.01 -20.47
C ALA A 267 15.20 7.85 -19.07
N THR A 268 15.48 8.95 -18.41
CA THR A 268 16.04 8.95 -17.05
C THR A 268 15.45 10.11 -16.27
N LYS A 269 15.05 9.83 -15.02
CA LYS A 269 14.58 10.85 -14.09
C LYS A 269 15.10 10.61 -12.69
N THR A 270 15.74 11.63 -12.13
CA THR A 270 16.13 11.66 -10.72
C THR A 270 15.08 12.44 -9.93
N PHE A 271 14.66 11.92 -8.78
CA PHE A 271 13.65 12.52 -7.93
C PHE A 271 13.92 12.21 -6.46
N LYS A 272 13.39 13.06 -5.59
CA LYS A 272 13.36 12.84 -4.14
C LYS A 272 12.00 12.24 -3.77
N ALA A 273 11.99 11.11 -3.05
CA ALA A 273 10.75 10.50 -2.58
C ALA A 273 10.16 11.33 -1.44
N GLU A 274 9.12 12.11 -1.71
CA GLU A 274 8.44 12.93 -0.69
C GLU A 274 7.62 12.07 0.29
N LYS A 275 7.15 10.90 -0.18
CA LYS A 275 6.44 9.87 0.60
C LYS A 275 7.00 8.50 0.24
N SER A 276 6.69 7.49 1.07
CA SER A 276 7.03 6.06 0.79
C SER A 276 6.42 5.55 -0.51
N LYS A 277 5.33 6.14 -0.97
CA LYS A 277 4.62 5.84 -2.22
C LYS A 277 4.38 7.11 -3.03
N GLY A 278 4.41 6.99 -4.34
CA GLY A 278 4.21 8.11 -5.24
C GLY A 278 4.36 7.72 -6.69
N GLU A 279 4.49 8.72 -7.56
CA GLU A 279 4.54 8.54 -9.01
C GLU A 279 5.59 9.47 -9.61
N VAL A 280 6.23 8.98 -10.68
CA VAL A 280 7.06 9.80 -11.58
C VAL A 280 6.77 9.41 -13.01
N GLU A 281 7.00 10.33 -13.95
CA GLU A 281 6.81 10.07 -15.37
C GLU A 281 8.14 10.11 -16.11
N LEU A 282 8.34 9.14 -17.01
CA LEU A 282 9.40 9.11 -18.02
C LEU A 282 8.79 9.43 -19.38
N GLU A 283 9.49 10.20 -20.19
CA GLU A 283 9.07 10.52 -21.57
C GLU A 283 10.11 10.02 -22.57
N TYR A 284 9.64 9.27 -23.58
CA TYR A 284 10.44 8.76 -24.69
C TYR A 284 9.95 9.42 -25.96
N THR A 285 10.70 10.41 -26.47
CA THR A 285 10.39 11.08 -27.72
C THR A 285 11.24 10.50 -28.86
N LEU A 286 10.57 10.05 -29.93
CA LEU A 286 11.20 9.38 -31.06
C LEU A 286 10.45 9.63 -32.37
N ASP A 287 11.11 9.35 -33.53
CA ASP A 287 10.43 9.24 -34.81
C ASP A 287 10.06 7.77 -35.05
N ALA A 288 8.77 7.50 -35.12
CA ALA A 288 8.24 6.15 -35.24
C ALA A 288 8.22 5.59 -36.67
N LYS A 289 8.69 6.34 -37.67
CA LYS A 289 8.67 5.90 -39.10
C LYS A 289 9.29 4.52 -39.32
N ASP A 290 10.44 4.25 -38.67
CA ASP A 290 11.14 2.97 -38.79
C ASP A 290 10.59 1.90 -37.85
N LEU A 291 9.62 2.25 -37.03
CA LEU A 291 8.97 1.35 -36.03
C LEU A 291 7.56 0.95 -36.42
N GLU A 292 7.07 1.38 -37.59
CA GLU A 292 5.72 1.01 -38.04
C GLU A 292 5.54 -0.51 -38.12
N GLY A 293 4.48 -1.00 -37.54
CA GLY A 293 4.15 -2.42 -37.39
C GLY A 293 4.83 -3.12 -36.22
N LYS A 294 5.62 -2.41 -35.41
CA LYS A 294 6.28 -2.95 -34.22
C LYS A 294 5.45 -2.73 -32.96
N THR A 295 5.63 -3.65 -32.02
CA THR A 295 5.12 -3.52 -30.65
C THR A 295 6.31 -3.26 -29.73
N THR A 296 6.19 -2.26 -28.88
CA THR A 296 7.24 -1.86 -27.94
C THR A 296 6.78 -2.10 -26.50
N VAL A 297 7.73 -2.37 -25.61
CA VAL A 297 7.52 -2.52 -24.16
C VAL A 297 8.55 -1.65 -23.45
N VAL A 298 8.16 -0.97 -22.38
CA VAL A 298 9.09 -0.19 -21.57
C VAL A 298 9.63 -1.05 -20.43
N PHE A 299 10.94 -0.98 -20.18
CA PHE A 299 11.63 -1.61 -19.05
C PHE A 299 12.17 -0.54 -18.13
N GLU A 300 11.96 -0.65 -16.82
CA GLU A 300 12.43 0.32 -15.83
C GLU A 300 13.33 -0.33 -14.78
N ASN A 301 14.34 0.45 -14.40
CA ASN A 301 15.25 0.13 -13.32
C ASN A 301 15.34 1.32 -12.37
N LEU A 302 15.08 1.09 -11.08
CA LEU A 302 15.21 2.10 -10.02
C LEU A 302 16.54 1.94 -9.30
N TYR A 303 17.24 3.04 -9.14
CA TYR A 303 18.54 3.12 -8.48
C TYR A 303 18.48 4.03 -7.26
N LYS A 304 19.25 3.68 -6.23
CA LYS A 304 19.57 4.54 -5.09
C LYS A 304 21.07 4.52 -4.87
N ASP A 305 21.68 5.68 -4.73
CA ASP A 305 23.14 5.84 -4.56
C ASP A 305 23.94 5.04 -5.63
N GLY A 306 23.46 5.04 -6.88
CA GLY A 306 24.05 4.31 -8.00
C GLY A 306 23.84 2.79 -8.02
N LYS A 307 23.21 2.22 -6.98
CA LYS A 307 22.91 0.78 -6.89
C LYS A 307 21.48 0.50 -7.34
N LEU A 308 21.30 -0.57 -8.14
CA LEU A 308 19.99 -1.07 -8.53
C LEU A 308 19.23 -1.56 -7.27
N VAL A 309 18.00 -1.05 -7.07
CA VAL A 309 17.15 -1.45 -5.93
C VAL A 309 15.93 -2.24 -6.34
N VAL A 310 15.38 -1.98 -7.54
CA VAL A 310 14.28 -2.77 -8.12
C VAL A 310 14.23 -2.61 -9.62
N SER A 311 13.80 -3.65 -10.34
CA SER A 311 13.58 -3.68 -11.78
C SER A 311 12.13 -4.03 -12.08
N HIS A 312 11.58 -3.45 -13.15
CA HIS A 312 10.34 -3.88 -13.79
C HIS A 312 10.64 -4.15 -15.26
N ASN A 313 10.99 -5.39 -15.60
CA ASN A 313 11.51 -5.80 -16.92
C ASN A 313 10.75 -7.05 -17.38
N ASP A 314 9.47 -6.89 -17.76
CA ASP A 314 8.61 -7.95 -18.27
C ASP A 314 8.17 -7.64 -19.71
N LEU A 315 8.60 -8.46 -20.68
CA LEU A 315 8.21 -8.30 -22.09
C LEU A 315 6.72 -8.58 -22.35
N GLU A 316 6.07 -9.31 -21.45
CA GLU A 316 4.65 -9.66 -21.61
C GLU A 316 3.70 -8.69 -20.88
N ASP A 317 4.25 -7.68 -20.21
CA ASP A 317 3.43 -6.70 -19.52
C ASP A 317 2.66 -5.80 -20.51
N GLU A 318 1.34 -6.00 -20.58
CA GLU A 318 0.44 -5.24 -21.45
C GLU A 318 0.28 -3.78 -20.99
N ASP A 319 0.40 -3.50 -19.68
CA ASP A 319 0.37 -2.13 -19.14
C ASP A 319 1.59 -1.30 -19.61
N GLN A 320 2.68 -1.98 -20.03
CA GLN A 320 3.92 -1.41 -20.54
C GLN A 320 3.99 -1.39 -22.07
N THR A 321 3.00 -2.00 -22.72
CA THR A 321 3.04 -2.26 -24.16
C THR A 321 2.42 -1.12 -24.96
N VAL A 322 3.16 -0.61 -25.98
CA VAL A 322 2.66 0.37 -26.95
C VAL A 322 2.75 -0.21 -28.37
N TYR A 323 1.63 -0.24 -29.06
CA TYR A 323 1.49 -0.77 -30.41
C TYR A 323 1.65 0.36 -31.43
N ILE A 324 2.54 0.20 -32.40
CA ILE A 324 2.77 1.19 -33.47
C ILE A 324 2.15 0.65 -34.74
N PRO A 325 0.98 1.19 -35.20
CA PRO A 325 0.31 0.71 -36.39
C PRO A 325 1.12 0.98 -37.68
N LYS A 326 0.88 0.16 -38.70
CA LYS A 326 1.33 0.36 -40.06
C LYS A 326 0.16 0.29 -41.01
N VAL A 327 0.15 1.18 -42.00
CA VAL A 327 -0.90 1.24 -43.02
C VAL A 327 -0.28 1.22 -44.40
N ARG A 328 -0.88 0.46 -45.30
CA ARG A 328 -0.59 0.49 -46.76
C ARG A 328 -1.92 0.45 -47.50
N THR A 329 -1.94 1.11 -48.67
CA THR A 329 -3.17 1.15 -49.47
C THR A 329 -2.91 0.71 -50.90
N THR A 330 -3.96 0.24 -51.54
CA THR A 330 -3.99 0.02 -53.01
C THR A 330 -5.39 0.32 -53.53
N ALA A 331 -5.47 1.28 -54.44
CA ALA A 331 -6.73 1.76 -55.01
C ALA A 331 -6.97 1.20 -56.41
N LYS A 332 -8.22 0.83 -56.71
CA LYS A 332 -8.67 0.37 -58.02
C LYS A 332 -10.02 0.96 -58.39
N SER A 333 -10.27 1.20 -59.67
CA SER A 333 -11.61 1.45 -60.15
C SER A 333 -12.52 0.22 -59.94
N ALA A 334 -13.71 0.43 -59.41
CA ALA A 334 -14.68 -0.63 -59.23
C ALA A 334 -15.21 -1.19 -60.56
N VAL A 335 -15.20 -0.38 -61.61
CA VAL A 335 -15.69 -0.77 -62.97
C VAL A 335 -14.68 -1.62 -63.70
N THR A 336 -13.42 -1.14 -63.78
CA THR A 336 -12.40 -1.83 -64.55
C THR A 336 -11.61 -2.87 -63.75
N ASN A 337 -11.78 -2.89 -62.45
CA ASN A 337 -10.99 -3.69 -61.52
C ASN A 337 -9.47 -3.51 -61.69
N SER A 338 -9.06 -2.35 -62.18
CA SER A 338 -7.66 -2.02 -62.47
C SER A 338 -7.29 -0.64 -61.87
N HIS A 339 -6.01 -0.23 -62.02
CA HIS A 339 -5.56 1.11 -61.63
C HIS A 339 -5.92 2.19 -62.64
N GLN A 340 -6.72 1.84 -63.67
CA GLN A 340 -7.24 2.76 -64.69
C GLN A 340 -8.75 2.91 -64.52
N GLY A 341 -9.20 4.11 -64.25
CA GLY A 341 -10.62 4.46 -64.18
C GLY A 341 -11.17 4.92 -65.51
N GLU A 342 -12.46 5.04 -65.67
CA GLU A 342 -13.17 5.56 -66.81
C GLU A 342 -13.77 6.92 -66.52
N ALA A 343 -13.92 7.75 -67.55
CA ALA A 343 -14.64 9.03 -67.42
C ALA A 343 -16.14 8.76 -67.23
N SER A 344 -16.64 8.99 -66.04
CA SER A 344 -18.03 8.69 -65.64
C SER A 344 -18.55 9.72 -64.67
N LYS A 345 -19.87 9.90 -64.61
CA LYS A 345 -20.48 10.80 -63.63
C LYS A 345 -20.48 10.21 -62.22
N GLU A 346 -20.33 8.88 -62.09
CA GLU A 346 -20.32 8.14 -60.85
C GLU A 346 -19.19 7.11 -60.82
N GLU A 347 -17.94 7.59 -61.06
CA GLU A 347 -16.77 6.74 -60.88
C GLU A 347 -16.61 6.34 -59.44
N LYS A 348 -16.31 5.05 -59.21
CA LYS A 348 -16.03 4.50 -57.92
C LYS A 348 -14.62 3.97 -57.84
N ILE A 349 -13.85 4.49 -56.90
CA ILE A 349 -12.55 3.93 -56.52
C ILE A 349 -12.67 3.20 -55.23
N ILE A 350 -12.28 1.93 -55.19
CA ILE A 350 -12.15 1.12 -53.96
C ILE A 350 -10.68 1.14 -53.57
N ASP A 351 -10.39 1.76 -52.42
CA ASP A 351 -9.07 1.74 -51.82
C ASP A 351 -9.04 0.68 -50.71
N LYS A 352 -8.29 -0.39 -50.97
CA LYS A 352 -8.05 -1.43 -50.00
C LYS A 352 -6.93 -0.97 -49.05
N VAL A 353 -7.30 -0.58 -47.84
CA VAL A 353 -6.40 -0.13 -46.78
C VAL A 353 -6.02 -1.33 -45.92
N MET A 354 -4.79 -1.82 -46.11
CA MET A 354 -4.21 -2.89 -45.31
C MET A 354 -3.60 -2.27 -44.05
N TYR A 355 -3.88 -2.88 -42.91
CA TYR A 355 -3.32 -2.48 -41.63
C TYR A 355 -2.58 -3.62 -40.96
N ASN A 356 -1.54 -3.25 -40.17
CA ASN A 356 -0.82 -4.19 -39.31
C ASN A 356 -0.68 -3.58 -37.92
N ASN A 357 -0.63 -4.45 -36.91
CA ASN A 357 -0.37 -4.12 -35.52
C ASN A 357 -1.44 -3.23 -34.86
N LEU A 358 -2.71 -3.41 -35.23
CA LEU A 358 -3.82 -2.80 -34.48
C LEU A 358 -4.13 -3.57 -33.20
N VAL A 359 -4.71 -2.88 -32.23
CA VAL A 359 -5.21 -3.50 -30.99
C VAL A 359 -6.61 -4.05 -31.23
N ILE A 360 -6.78 -5.36 -31.02
CA ILE A 360 -8.05 -6.06 -31.24
C ILE A 360 -9.12 -5.48 -30.31
N GLY A 361 -10.33 -5.29 -30.85
CA GLY A 361 -11.46 -4.74 -30.11
C GLY A 361 -11.51 -3.21 -30.01
N LYS A 362 -10.46 -2.49 -30.45
CA LYS A 362 -10.49 -1.02 -30.52
C LYS A 362 -11.18 -0.53 -31.79
N GLU A 363 -11.88 0.59 -31.68
CA GLU A 363 -12.45 1.33 -32.82
C GLU A 363 -11.37 2.21 -33.46
N TYR A 364 -11.27 2.14 -34.77
CA TYR A 364 -10.40 2.97 -35.61
C TYR A 364 -11.22 3.69 -36.67
N GLU A 365 -10.73 4.83 -37.13
CA GLU A 365 -11.28 5.55 -38.26
C GLU A 365 -10.20 5.71 -39.34
N VAL A 366 -10.52 5.22 -40.54
CA VAL A 366 -9.71 5.45 -41.73
C VAL A 366 -10.31 6.61 -42.54
N LYS A 367 -9.48 7.61 -42.82
CA LYS A 367 -9.83 8.73 -43.68
C LYS A 367 -8.92 8.76 -44.88
N GLY A 368 -9.48 8.84 -46.07
CA GLY A 368 -8.74 8.94 -47.31
C GLY A 368 -9.14 10.15 -48.11
N LYS A 369 -8.23 10.65 -48.94
CA LYS A 369 -8.51 11.64 -49.97
C LYS A 369 -7.79 11.24 -51.26
N LEU A 370 -8.42 11.50 -52.41
CA LEU A 370 -7.78 11.30 -53.71
C LEU A 370 -6.81 12.44 -53.97
N MET A 371 -5.60 12.06 -54.37
CA MET A 371 -4.51 13.00 -54.68
C MET A 371 -4.15 12.93 -56.15
N ASN A 372 -3.96 14.07 -56.77
CA ASN A 372 -3.36 14.13 -58.08
C ASN A 372 -1.84 13.83 -57.95
N LYS A 373 -1.39 12.76 -58.55
CA LYS A 373 -0.01 12.26 -58.45
C LYS A 373 1.04 13.22 -59.01
N ALA A 374 0.68 13.94 -60.11
CA ALA A 374 1.61 14.87 -60.74
C ALA A 374 1.83 16.15 -59.94
N THR A 375 0.81 16.64 -59.26
CA THR A 375 0.84 17.91 -58.51
C THR A 375 1.00 17.75 -57.01
N ASN A 376 0.80 16.52 -56.51
CA ASN A 376 0.72 16.19 -55.07
C ASN A 376 -0.32 17.05 -54.32
N LYS A 377 -1.43 17.41 -54.99
CA LYS A 377 -2.54 18.18 -54.41
C LYS A 377 -3.80 17.33 -54.41
N PRO A 378 -4.74 17.58 -53.48
CA PRO A 378 -6.05 16.93 -53.51
C PRO A 378 -6.76 17.13 -54.84
N ILE A 379 -7.45 16.10 -55.34
CA ILE A 379 -8.36 16.19 -56.47
C ILE A 379 -9.59 16.94 -56.02
N LEU A 380 -9.97 17.97 -56.74
CA LEU A 380 -11.14 18.80 -56.50
C LEU A 380 -12.19 18.57 -57.60
N ILE A 381 -13.40 18.19 -57.16
CA ILE A 381 -14.59 18.18 -58.05
C ILE A 381 -15.55 19.28 -57.54
N ASP A 382 -15.88 20.22 -58.42
CA ASP A 382 -16.68 21.39 -58.07
C ASP A 382 -16.15 22.18 -56.85
N GLY A 383 -14.81 22.26 -56.75
CA GLY A 383 -14.12 22.95 -55.65
C GLY A 383 -14.08 22.23 -54.34
N LYS A 384 -14.54 20.97 -54.28
CA LYS A 384 -14.52 20.14 -53.08
C LYS A 384 -13.53 18.97 -53.20
N GLU A 385 -12.77 18.67 -52.14
CA GLU A 385 -11.90 17.49 -52.08
C GLU A 385 -12.72 16.20 -52.18
N VAL A 386 -12.24 15.22 -52.93
CA VAL A 386 -12.80 13.88 -52.99
C VAL A 386 -12.26 13.08 -51.82
N THR A 387 -13.11 12.83 -50.82
CA THR A 387 -12.73 12.17 -49.57
C THR A 387 -13.65 11.00 -49.25
N ALA A 388 -13.14 10.04 -48.49
CA ALA A 388 -13.92 8.95 -47.89
C ALA A 388 -13.46 8.69 -46.48
N ALA A 389 -14.36 8.20 -45.64
CA ALA A 389 -14.05 7.80 -44.27
C ALA A 389 -14.84 6.56 -43.87
N LYS A 390 -14.25 5.71 -43.07
CA LYS A 390 -14.87 4.50 -42.51
C LYS A 390 -14.41 4.22 -41.11
N LYS A 391 -15.36 4.03 -40.21
CA LYS A 391 -15.11 3.53 -38.85
C LYS A 391 -15.24 2.02 -38.84
N PHE A 392 -14.36 1.35 -38.08
CA PHE A 392 -14.40 -0.09 -37.90
C PHE A 392 -13.76 -0.48 -36.56
N VAL A 393 -14.16 -1.63 -36.04
CA VAL A 393 -13.48 -2.25 -34.89
C VAL A 393 -12.49 -3.28 -35.42
N ALA A 394 -11.25 -3.26 -34.94
CA ALA A 394 -10.25 -4.23 -35.37
C ALA A 394 -10.59 -5.61 -34.79
N GLU A 395 -10.98 -6.57 -35.63
CA GLU A 395 -11.23 -7.96 -35.25
C GLU A 395 -9.96 -8.80 -35.22
N GLN A 396 -8.93 -8.33 -35.91
CA GLN A 396 -7.62 -8.96 -36.02
C GLN A 396 -6.51 -7.91 -35.92
N LYS A 397 -5.34 -8.33 -35.48
CA LYS A 397 -4.14 -7.49 -35.38
C LYS A 397 -3.72 -6.94 -36.74
N ASP A 398 -3.84 -7.79 -37.78
CA ASP A 398 -3.49 -7.48 -39.15
C ASP A 398 -4.68 -7.80 -40.06
N GLY A 399 -5.01 -6.88 -40.98
CA GLY A 399 -6.16 -7.03 -41.83
C GLY A 399 -6.29 -5.92 -42.87
N PHE A 400 -7.52 -5.71 -43.33
CA PHE A 400 -7.81 -4.62 -44.25
C PHE A 400 -9.22 -4.09 -44.09
N VAL A 401 -9.42 -2.83 -44.48
CA VAL A 401 -10.74 -2.25 -44.72
C VAL A 401 -10.77 -1.58 -46.10
N GLU A 402 -11.95 -1.48 -46.69
CA GLU A 402 -12.14 -0.82 -47.97
C GLU A 402 -12.82 0.53 -47.77
N LEU A 403 -12.21 1.55 -48.39
CA LEU A 403 -12.80 2.87 -48.58
C LEU A 403 -13.33 3.02 -49.98
N GLU A 404 -14.56 3.46 -50.13
CA GLU A 404 -15.17 3.77 -51.40
C GLU A 404 -15.20 5.28 -51.62
N PHE A 405 -14.58 5.74 -52.73
CA PHE A 405 -14.66 7.10 -53.19
C PHE A 405 -15.58 7.14 -54.40
N THR A 406 -16.65 7.91 -54.34
CA THR A 406 -17.58 8.15 -55.48
C THR A 406 -17.47 9.59 -55.92
N TYR A 407 -17.21 9.82 -57.19
CA TYR A 407 -17.06 11.17 -57.73
C TYR A 407 -17.30 11.21 -59.25
N ASP A 408 -17.55 12.43 -59.78
CA ASP A 408 -17.72 12.68 -61.21
C ASP A 408 -16.33 12.82 -61.88
N SER A 409 -15.80 11.72 -62.41
CA SER A 409 -14.51 11.67 -63.07
C SER A 409 -14.51 12.31 -64.48
N SER A 410 -15.73 12.53 -65.06
CA SER A 410 -15.85 13.22 -66.34
C SER A 410 -15.37 14.69 -66.30
N LYS A 411 -15.22 15.25 -65.07
CA LYS A 411 -14.70 16.60 -64.83
C LYS A 411 -13.18 16.68 -64.75
N LEU A 412 -12.52 15.54 -64.75
CA LEU A 412 -11.06 15.49 -64.74
C LEU A 412 -10.51 15.62 -66.17
N LYS A 413 -9.29 16.13 -66.27
CA LYS A 413 -8.60 16.21 -67.58
C LYS A 413 -8.17 14.82 -67.99
N ASN A 414 -8.24 14.50 -69.28
CA ASN A 414 -7.81 13.23 -69.85
C ASN A 414 -6.34 12.92 -69.50
N GLY A 415 -6.11 11.73 -68.90
CA GLY A 415 -4.78 11.32 -68.46
C GLY A 415 -4.36 11.87 -67.09
N GLU A 416 -5.24 12.50 -66.33
CA GLU A 416 -5.01 12.91 -64.92
C GLU A 416 -4.91 11.67 -64.01
N THR A 417 -3.82 11.56 -63.25
CA THR A 417 -3.53 10.42 -62.37
C THR A 417 -3.34 10.88 -60.95
#